data_fc4a19127a8a1c17f3205f89f324f232
#
_entry.id   fc4a19127a8a1c17f3205f89f324f232
#
_cell.length_a   1.000
_cell.length_b   1.000
_cell.length_c   1.000
_cell.angle_alpha   90.00
_cell.angle_beta   90.00
_cell.angle_gamma   90.00
#
_symmetry.space_group_name_H-M   'P 1'
#
loop_
_entity.id
_entity.type
_entity.pdbx_description
1 polymer ?
#
loop_
_entity_poly.entity_id
_entity_poly.type
_entity_poly.pdbx_seq_one_letter_code
_entity_poly.pdbx_strand_id
1 'polypeptide(L)' 'MLRIVFEYRDEYCSPKWNKQECVLSSIEECKRIYGLGVDCEYRIISVTKISS' A
#
# COMPACT_ATOMS: atom_id res chain seq x y z
N MET A 1 -1.05 -10.23 11.96
CA MET A 1 -1.20 -8.92 11.31
C MET A 1 0.11 -8.49 10.68
N LEU A 2 0.02 -7.74 9.62
CA LEU A 2 1.19 -7.22 8.92
C LEU A 2 1.18 -5.69 8.94
N ARG A 3 2.34 -5.11 9.18
CA ARG A 3 2.51 -3.68 8.99
C ARG A 3 3.06 -3.49 7.57
N ILE A 4 2.28 -2.84 6.74
CA ILE A 4 2.63 -2.65 5.34
C ILE A 4 2.90 -1.19 5.09
N VAL A 5 4.09 -0.88 4.62
CA VAL A 5 4.47 0.48 4.22
C VAL A 5 4.56 0.49 2.71
N PHE A 6 3.80 1.35 2.10
CA PHE A 6 3.74 1.41 0.64
C PHE A 6 3.63 2.85 0.16
N GLU A 7 3.95 3.03 -1.11
CA GLU A 7 3.76 4.31 -1.78
C GLU A 7 2.78 4.12 -2.93
N TYR A 8 2.00 5.14 -3.19
CA TYR A 8 1.02 5.11 -4.27
C TYR A 8 0.91 6.50 -4.91
N ARG A 9 0.38 6.53 -6.12
CA ARG A 9 0.06 7.78 -6.80
C ARG A 9 -1.26 7.60 -7.55
N ASP A 10 -2.13 8.60 -7.42
CA ASP A 10 -3.47 8.54 -7.98
C ASP A 10 -3.52 8.81 -9.47
N GLU A 11 -2.53 9.50 -10.01
CA GLU A 11 -2.51 9.90 -11.39
C GLU A 11 -1.28 9.35 -12.10
N TYR A 12 -1.47 8.84 -13.30
CA TYR A 12 -0.38 8.27 -14.08
C TYR A 12 0.75 9.26 -14.34
N CYS A 13 0.43 10.52 -14.47
CA CYS A 13 1.40 11.54 -14.79
C CYS A 13 1.92 12.29 -13.58
N SER A 14 1.49 11.91 -12.40
CA SER A 14 1.94 12.57 -11.19
C SER A 14 3.34 12.08 -10.81
N PRO A 15 4.32 12.98 -10.73
CA PRO A 15 5.66 12.61 -10.29
C PRO A 15 5.75 12.38 -8.78
N LYS A 16 4.70 12.72 -8.06
CA LYS A 16 4.72 12.72 -6.62
C LYS A 16 4.07 11.47 -6.05
N TRP A 17 4.85 10.69 -5.31
CA TRP A 17 4.35 9.51 -4.62
C TRP A 17 3.91 9.88 -3.21
N ASN A 18 2.86 9.24 -2.75
CA ASN A 18 2.34 9.39 -1.39
C ASN A 18 2.68 8.15 -0.60
N LYS A 19 3.28 8.34 0.56
CA LYS A 19 3.67 7.23 1.43
C LYS A 19 2.56 6.96 2.44
N GLN A 20 2.22 5.71 2.63
CA GLN A 20 1.16 5.31 3.54
C GLN A 20 1.58 4.05 4.30
N GLU A 21 1.09 3.95 5.54
CA GLU A 21 1.32 2.78 6.37
C GLU A 21 -0.02 2.25 6.85
N CYS A 22 -0.15 0.92 6.88
CA CYS A 22 -1.36 0.30 7.38
C CYS A 22 -1.02 -1.01 8.07
N VAL A 23 -1.95 -1.49 8.91
CA VAL A 23 -1.81 -2.77 9.60
C VAL A 23 -3.01 -3.60 9.22
N LEU A 24 -2.78 -4.67 8.47
CA LEU A 24 -3.83 -5.52 7.92
C LEU A 24 -3.39 -6.98 7.97
N SER A 25 -4.32 -7.87 7.68
CA SER A 25 -4.03 -9.31 7.73
C SER A 25 -3.24 -9.78 6.52
N SER A 26 -3.34 -9.11 5.39
CA SER A 26 -2.62 -9.50 4.18
C SER A 26 -2.40 -8.32 3.24
N ILE A 27 -1.46 -8.51 2.31
CA ILE A 27 -1.18 -7.51 1.28
C ILE A 27 -2.37 -7.38 0.33
N GLU A 28 -3.04 -8.49 0.03
CA GLU A 28 -4.21 -8.46 -0.85
C GLU A 28 -5.32 -7.61 -0.27
N GLU A 29 -5.51 -7.67 1.04
CA GLU A 29 -6.49 -6.85 1.71
C GLU A 29 -6.14 -5.37 1.59
N CYS A 30 -4.85 -5.05 1.74
CA CYS A 30 -4.37 -3.68 1.58
C CYS A 30 -4.67 -3.16 0.17
N LYS A 31 -4.38 -3.96 -0.84
CA LYS A 31 -4.62 -3.57 -2.23
C LYS A 31 -6.10 -3.31 -2.50
N ARG A 32 -6.95 -4.13 -1.92
CA ARG A 32 -8.40 -4.00 -2.11
C ARG A 32 -8.95 -2.73 -1.43
N ILE A 33 -8.52 -2.49 -0.21
CA ILE A 33 -9.00 -1.34 0.56
C ILE A 33 -8.59 -0.01 -0.08
N TYR A 34 -7.36 0.06 -0.56
CA TYR A 34 -6.83 1.28 -1.14
C TYR A 34 -6.96 1.36 -2.65
N GLY A 35 -7.49 0.32 -3.28
CA GLY A 35 -7.65 0.29 -4.73
C GLY A 35 -6.33 0.23 -5.48
N LEU A 36 -5.30 -0.34 -4.87
CA LEU A 36 -3.97 -0.39 -5.47
C LEU A 36 -3.94 -1.30 -6.68
N GLY A 37 -3.36 -0.79 -7.76
CA GLY A 37 -3.27 -1.54 -8.99
C GLY A 37 -4.52 -1.44 -9.86
N VAL A 38 -5.59 -0.82 -9.35
CA VAL A 38 -6.83 -0.62 -10.10
C VAL A 38 -7.01 0.86 -10.39
N ASP A 39 -7.06 1.66 -9.32
CA ASP A 39 -7.28 3.11 -9.44
C ASP A 39 -5.99 3.91 -9.38
N CYS A 40 -4.92 3.32 -8.91
CA CYS A 40 -3.65 4.01 -8.74
C CYS A 40 -2.48 3.05 -8.88
N GLU A 41 -1.32 3.60 -9.15
CA GLU A 41 -0.09 2.82 -9.14
C GLU A 41 0.40 2.73 -7.70
N TYR A 42 1.14 1.66 -7.41
CA TYR A 42 1.65 1.46 -6.06
C TYR A 42 2.97 0.71 -6.08
N ARG A 43 3.68 0.80 -4.97
CA ARG A 43 4.87 -0.03 -4.74
C ARG A 43 4.98 -0.30 -3.24
N ILE A 44 5.30 -1.54 -2.90
CA ILE A 44 5.47 -1.96 -1.52
C ILE A 44 6.91 -1.65 -1.09
N ILE A 45 7.05 -0.90 0.00
CA ILE A 45 8.37 -0.55 0.53
C ILE A 45 8.82 -1.58 1.53
N SER A 46 7.95 -1.94 2.49
CA SER A 46 8.30 -2.95 3.47
C SER A 46 7.05 -3.61 4.01
N VAL A 47 7.22 -4.85 4.45
CA VAL A 47 6.17 -5.62 5.10
C VAL A 47 6.79 -6.25 6.34
N THR A 48 6.23 -5.95 7.51
CA THR A 48 6.72 -6.45 8.78
C THR A 48 5.63 -7.24 9.46
N LYS A 49 5.97 -8.45 9.88
CA LYS A 49 5.01 -9.27 10.62
C LYS A 49 4.96 -8.77 12.06
N ILE A 50 3.75 -8.49 12.52
CA ILE A 50 3.53 -8.02 13.89
C ILE A 50 2.94 -9.15 14.71
N SER A 51 3.63 -9.51 15.79
CA SER A 51 3.10 -10.48 16.73
C SER A 51 2.07 -9.79 17.61
N SER A 52 0.94 -10.40 17.73
CA SER A 52 -0.08 -9.88 18.63
C SER A 52 -0.11 -10.71 19.90
#